data_cf7048918f5d1d459612a7bc6b36f6e0
#
_entry.id   cf7048918f5d1d459612a7bc6b36f6e0
#
_cell.length_a   1.000
_cell.length_b   1.000
_cell.length_c   1.000
_cell.angle_alpha   90.00
_cell.angle_beta   90.00
_cell.angle_gamma   90.00
#
_symmetry.space_group_name_H-M   'P 1'
#
loop_
_entity.id
_entity.type
_entity.pdbx_description
1 polymer ?
#
loop_
_entity_poly.entity_id
_entity_poly.type
_entity_poly.pdbx_seq_one_letter_code
_entity_poly.pdbx_strand_id
1 'polypeptide(L)' 'MKAKSNLIRVYTGTEILVRLLKDELEKTGIFCIVRNDFNSGLTAGFGGGLPSAIDLLIQESDMMKAEPIINEFLKVNG' A
#
# COMPACT_ATOMS: atom_id res chain seq x y z
N MET A 1 10.85 -21.67 -7.35
CA MET A 1 10.66 -21.28 -7.20
C MET A 1 10.19 -20.88 -6.79
N LYS A 2 10.03 -20.74 -6.52
CA LYS A 2 9.64 -20.40 -6.12
C LYS A 2 9.21 -19.56 -5.79
N ALA A 3 9.19 -19.41 -5.64
CA ALA A 3 9.14 -18.57 -5.03
C ALA A 3 8.30 -17.65 -5.08
N LYS A 4 7.54 -17.64 -4.90
CA LYS A 4 6.75 -16.84 -5.02
C LYS A 4 6.57 -16.08 -4.04
N SER A 5 6.65 -15.07 -4.05
CA SER A 5 6.38 -14.30 -3.01
C SER A 5 5.00 -13.99 -2.92
N ASN A 6 4.43 -13.95 -1.86
CA ASN A 6 3.06 -13.53 -1.69
C ASN A 6 3.06 -12.07 -1.39
N LEU A 7 2.15 -11.38 -1.98
CA LEU A 7 1.99 -9.96 -1.71
C LEU A 7 0.96 -9.81 -0.61
N ILE A 8 1.26 -8.95 0.34
CA ILE A 8 0.31 -8.70 1.40
C ILE A 8 0.03 -7.22 1.47
N ARG A 9 -1.18 -6.88 1.83
CA ARG A 9 -1.57 -5.49 1.92
C ARG A 9 -1.16 -4.95 3.27
N VAL A 10 -0.42 -3.88 3.30
CA VAL A 10 0.05 -3.29 4.53
C VAL A 10 -0.62 -1.98 4.85
N TYR A 11 -1.29 -1.39 3.91
CA TYR A 11 -1.93 -0.11 4.16
C TYR A 11 -2.97 0.16 3.11
N THR A 12 -4.01 0.86 3.49
CA THR A 12 -5.04 1.28 2.56
C THR A 12 -5.40 2.70 2.93
N GLY A 13 -5.43 3.57 2.00
CA GLY A 13 -5.79 4.94 2.28
C GLY A 13 -5.79 5.80 1.04
N THR A 14 -5.58 7.07 1.21
CA THR A 14 -5.60 7.97 0.08
C THR A 14 -4.33 7.86 -0.70
N GLU A 15 -4.37 8.34 -1.90
CA GLU A 15 -3.23 8.26 -2.77
C GLU A 15 -2.03 8.95 -2.17
N ILE A 16 -2.22 10.07 -1.54
CA ILE A 16 -1.11 10.80 -0.97
C ILE A 16 -0.44 10.02 0.14
N LEU A 17 -1.23 9.47 1.03
CA LEU A 17 -0.67 8.73 2.14
C LEU A 17 -0.01 7.43 1.68
N VAL A 18 -0.61 6.76 0.73
CA VAL A 18 -0.05 5.55 0.21
C VAL A 18 1.30 5.85 -0.44
N ARG A 19 1.38 6.96 -1.16
CA ARG A 19 2.58 7.31 -1.81
C ARG A 19 3.66 7.67 -0.81
N LEU A 20 3.31 8.33 0.27
CA LEU A 20 4.28 8.67 1.28
C LEU A 20 4.85 7.42 1.92
N LEU A 21 3.99 6.47 2.24
CA LEU A 21 4.46 5.26 2.87
C LEU A 21 5.31 4.45 1.89
N LYS A 22 4.89 4.40 0.65
CA LYS A 22 5.62 3.69 -0.36
C LYS A 22 7.04 4.24 -0.45
N ASP A 23 7.15 5.55 -0.42
CA ASP A 23 8.43 6.19 -0.52
C ASP A 23 9.31 5.81 0.65
N GLU A 24 8.76 5.78 1.83
CA GLU A 24 9.52 5.41 3.00
C GLU A 24 10.01 3.96 2.91
N LEU A 25 9.15 3.10 2.44
CA LEU A 25 9.53 1.70 2.32
C LEU A 25 10.59 1.50 1.24
N GLU A 26 10.46 2.23 0.16
CA GLU A 26 11.41 2.08 -0.92
C GLU A 26 12.80 2.58 -0.53
N LYS A 27 12.86 3.52 0.38
CA LYS A 27 14.12 4.01 0.85
C LYS A 27 14.91 2.92 1.55
N THR A 28 14.24 1.93 2.08
CA THR A 28 14.94 0.85 2.73
C THR A 28 15.07 -0.35 1.82
N GLY A 29 14.74 -0.21 0.57
CA GLY A 29 14.91 -1.30 -0.37
C GLY A 29 13.75 -2.24 -0.45
N ILE A 30 12.61 -1.88 0.05
CA ILE A 30 11.45 -2.74 0.00
C ILE A 30 10.63 -2.43 -1.24
N PHE A 31 10.36 -3.44 -2.03
CA PHE A 31 9.58 -3.26 -3.25
C PHE A 31 8.11 -3.15 -2.88
N CYS A 32 7.43 -2.16 -3.41
CA CYS A 32 6.03 -1.91 -3.10
C CYS A 32 5.18 -1.91 -4.34
N ILE A 33 3.97 -2.35 -4.22
CA ILE A 33 3.02 -2.33 -5.31
C ILE A 33 1.80 -1.55 -4.86
N VAL A 34 1.33 -0.66 -5.68
CA VAL A 34 0.15 0.14 -5.37
C VAL A 34 -0.98 -0.41 -6.21
N ARG A 35 -2.08 -0.75 -5.57
CA ARG A 35 -3.21 -1.28 -6.28
C ARG A 35 -4.40 -0.37 -6.10
N ASN A 36 -4.90 0.12 -7.16
CA ASN A 36 -6.01 1.03 -7.11
C ASN A 36 -7.19 0.40 -7.80
N ASP A 37 -8.01 -0.28 -7.04
CA ASP A 37 -9.13 -0.95 -7.60
C ASP A 37 -10.24 -0.05 -7.89
N PHE A 38 -10.18 1.21 -7.48
CA PHE A 38 -11.18 2.13 -7.70
C PHE A 38 -11.59 2.17 -9.08
N ASN A 39 -10.76 2.07 -10.00
CA ASN A 39 -11.09 2.17 -11.27
C ASN A 39 -11.75 1.11 -11.82
N SER A 40 -11.70 0.05 -11.33
CA SER A 40 -12.29 -0.95 -11.94
C SER A 40 -13.64 -0.93 -11.80
N GLY A 41 -14.12 -0.57 -11.21
CA GLY A 41 -15.40 -0.66 -11.07
C GLY A 41 -16.07 0.24 -11.21
N LEU A 42 -16.10 0.72 -11.04
CA LEU A 42 -16.73 1.44 -10.96
C LEU A 42 -17.37 1.95 -11.43
N THR A 43 -17.32 2.05 -11.53
CA THR A 43 -17.86 2.52 -12.08
C THR A 43 -18.82 2.91 -11.92
N ALA A 44 -19.24 2.56 -11.62
CA ALA A 44 -20.19 2.77 -11.33
C ALA A 44 -20.70 3.86 -11.16
N GLY A 45 -20.61 4.37 -11.40
CA GLY A 45 -21.24 5.40 -11.23
C GLY A 45 -21.34 5.93 -10.04
N PHE A 46 -21.22 5.65 -9.24
CA PHE A 46 -21.35 6.14 -8.17
C PHE A 46 -20.64 7.03 -7.94
N GLY A 47 -20.39 7.58 -8.29
CA GLY A 47 -19.87 8.57 -8.06
C GLY A 47 -19.09 8.78 -7.14
N GLY A 48 -19.22 8.91 -6.48
CA GLY A 48 -18.56 9.20 -5.51
C GLY A 48 -17.40 8.93 -5.48
N GLY A 49 -17.05 8.22 -5.87
CA GLY A 49 -15.97 7.94 -5.71
C GLY A 49 -15.02 8.42 -5.07
N LEU A 50 -14.79 8.10 -4.10
CA LEU A 50 -13.79 8.54 -3.51
C LEU A 50 -12.70 7.72 -3.65
N PRO A 51 -11.69 7.95 -4.11
CA PRO A 51 -10.57 7.21 -4.29
C PRO A 51 -9.77 7.00 -3.11
N SER A 52 -10.33 6.88 -2.06
CA SER A 52 -9.55 6.76 -0.95
C SER A 52 -9.22 5.37 -0.59
N ALA A 53 -9.42 4.42 -1.39
CA ALA A 53 -9.16 3.07 -1.03
C ALA A 53 -8.06 2.48 -1.87
N ILE A 54 -6.93 3.06 -1.85
CA ILE A 54 -5.80 2.56 -2.58
C ILE A 54 -4.99 1.66 -1.67
N ASP A 55 -4.68 0.48 -2.15
CA ASP A 55 -3.96 -0.49 -1.34
C ASP A 55 -2.48 -0.44 -1.63
N LEU A 56 -1.70 -0.59 -0.58
CA LEU A 56 -0.26 -0.69 -0.73
C LEU A 56 0.13 -2.10 -0.31
N LEU A 57 0.84 -2.78 -1.18
CA LEU A 57 1.23 -4.15 -0.92
C LEU A 57 2.73 -4.31 -0.99
N ILE A 58 3.24 -5.25 -0.22
CA ILE A 58 4.67 -5.58 -0.28
C ILE A 58 4.76 -7.08 -0.27
N GLN A 59 5.95 -7.60 -0.45
CA GLN A 59 6.15 -9.02 -0.39
C GLN A 59 6.15 -9.43 1.06
N GLU A 60 5.58 -10.58 1.32
CA GLU A 60 5.49 -11.07 2.66
C GLU A 60 6.87 -11.17 3.30
N SER A 61 7.85 -11.54 2.55
CA SER A 61 9.19 -11.68 3.08
C SER A 61 9.80 -10.36 3.55
N ASP A 62 9.24 -9.25 3.14
CA ASP A 62 9.76 -7.97 3.56
C ASP A 62 9.01 -7.41 4.76
N MET A 63 8.04 -8.15 5.25
CA MET A 63 7.21 -7.63 6.33
C MET A 63 8.01 -7.27 7.57
N MET A 64 8.98 -8.08 7.92
CA MET A 64 9.76 -7.81 9.10
C MET A 64 10.49 -6.49 9.00
N LYS A 65 10.98 -6.17 7.83
CA LYS A 65 11.66 -4.93 7.64
C LYS A 65 10.67 -3.81 7.57
N ALA A 66 9.53 -4.04 7.03
CA ALA A 66 8.53 -3.00 6.81
C ALA A 66 7.78 -2.63 8.07
N GLU A 67 7.61 -3.57 8.96
CA GLU A 67 6.80 -3.34 10.13
C GLU A 67 7.17 -2.11 10.94
N PRO A 68 8.41 -1.91 11.31
CA PRO A 68 8.76 -0.72 12.08
C PRO A 68 8.52 0.56 11.29
N ILE A 69 8.69 0.51 9.99
CA ILE A 69 8.48 1.69 9.17
C ILE A 69 6.99 2.01 9.12
N ILE A 70 6.17 1.00 8.97
CA ILE A 70 4.74 1.19 8.91
C ILE A 70 4.23 1.71 10.24
N ASN A 71 4.73 1.16 11.34
CA ASN A 71 4.29 1.59 12.64
C ASN A 71 4.65 3.06 12.88
N GLU A 72 5.81 3.44 12.46
CA GLU A 72 6.23 4.80 12.62
C GLU A 72 5.37 5.72 11.77
N PHE A 73 5.07 5.30 10.56
CA PHE A 73 4.24 6.08 9.67
C PHE A 73 2.85 6.27 10.27
N LEU A 74 2.29 5.22 10.83
CA LEU A 74 0.97 5.30 11.40
C LEU A 74 0.94 6.18 12.64
N LYS A 75 2.03 6.24 13.38
CA LYS A 75 2.07 7.08 14.50
C LYS A 75 2.01 8.51 14.10
N VAL A 76 2.61 8.87 13.01
CA VAL A 76 2.65 10.25 12.58
C VAL A 76 1.42 10.61 11.77
N ASN A 77 0.95 9.71 10.96
CA ASN A 77 -0.13 10.02 10.05
C ASN A 77 -1.41 9.32 10.31
N GLY A 78 -1.41 8.44 11.17
CA GLY A 78 -2.58 7.67 11.36
C GLY A 78 -3.36 8.07 12.44
#